data_6848d5339643bc778833aba1fd0a35e0
#
_entry.id   6848d5339643bc778833aba1fd0a35e0
#
_cell.length_a   1.000
_cell.length_b   1.000
_cell.length_c   1.000
_cell.angle_alpha   90.00
_cell.angle_beta   90.00
_cell.angle_gamma   90.00
#
_symmetry.space_group_name_H-M   'P 1'
#
loop_
_entity.id
_entity.type
_entity.pdbx_description
1 polymer ?
#
loop_
_entity_poly.entity_id
_entity_poly.type
_entity_poly.pdbx_seq_one_letter_code
_entity_poly.pdbx_strand_id
1 'polypeptide(L)'
;VSRKMIHAAVVAALLTAPAAPALARPDPAPASQSASVSIDKARIDAALKAMVDSGRAVGVSALVWQDGRERYFGTAGMADREAGKPMRRDTLVQIFSMTKPVTGVALMQLWEQGKFGLDDPLSRYLPEFAGVQVIDGKGGLRPPARPIVIRDLLRHTAGFSYGMRDTAADAAFKAADPLGLRNDLTEFGRRLAKVPLMYDPGERWSYSAAVDVQALLVEKLSGQPFEAYVKAHILDPLGMKDTGWTQPESAFSRLAAVYNKGADGKLAKEDPAETRRMNFDPTRRMTMGGAGLVASIDDYARFTRMLLGGGTLDGVQILRPSTVRLMATDQLDPRVTDRWWLPSKGSVGFGLDFAVRVKQPRTAAENRGAVGEFFWDGRDSTLFWVDPVNRLTAVFFVQTFPFDGTLHHDLRAAVYGPDYLGPKGD
;
A
#
# COMPACT_ATOMS: atom_id res chain seq x y z
N VAL A 1 20.23 62.74 -60.71
CA VAL A 1 19.49 61.47 -60.89
C VAL A 1 18.93 61.14 -59.52
N SER A 2 17.64 61.40 -59.29
CA SER A 2 16.96 61.34 -58.02
C SER A 2 16.19 59.99 -57.94
N ARG A 3 16.43 59.14 -56.89
CA ARG A 3 15.63 57.98 -56.58
C ARG A 3 14.59 58.32 -55.52
N LYS A 4 13.32 58.32 -55.88
CA LYS A 4 12.18 58.39 -54.94
C LYS A 4 11.99 57.03 -54.21
N MET A 5 11.98 57.12 -52.89
CA MET A 5 11.54 56.02 -52.03
C MET A 5 10.04 56.05 -51.86
N ILE A 6 9.39 54.99 -52.18
CA ILE A 6 7.94 54.76 -51.92
C ILE A 6 7.80 54.04 -50.59
N HIS A 7 7.11 54.68 -49.62
CA HIS A 7 6.75 54.06 -48.35
C HIS A 7 5.39 53.36 -48.53
N ALA A 8 5.37 52.04 -48.36
CA ALA A 8 4.15 51.29 -48.26
C ALA A 8 3.75 51.16 -46.77
N ALA A 9 2.62 51.75 -46.42
CA ALA A 9 2.01 51.58 -45.12
C ALA A 9 1.20 50.27 -45.09
N VAL A 10 1.59 49.32 -44.20
CA VAL A 10 0.81 48.12 -43.94
C VAL A 10 -0.16 48.44 -42.79
N VAL A 11 -1.44 48.45 -43.08
CA VAL A 11 -2.53 48.58 -42.10
C VAL A 11 -2.83 47.16 -41.60
N ALA A 12 -2.47 46.85 -40.33
CA ALA A 12 -2.84 45.64 -39.66
C ALA A 12 -4.27 45.77 -39.11
N ALA A 13 -5.20 45.05 -39.68
CA ALA A 13 -6.56 44.93 -39.20
C ALA A 13 -6.57 43.89 -38.02
N LEU A 14 -6.79 44.38 -36.81
CA LEU A 14 -7.05 43.55 -35.62
C LEU A 14 -8.48 42.99 -35.69
N LEU A 15 -8.61 41.74 -36.03
CA LEU A 15 -9.85 40.98 -35.88
C LEU A 15 -10.03 40.58 -34.42
N THR A 16 -10.92 41.27 -33.70
CA THR A 16 -11.38 40.86 -32.37
C THR A 16 -12.41 39.74 -32.52
N ALA A 17 -12.02 38.51 -32.20
CA ALA A 17 -12.97 37.40 -32.07
C ALA A 17 -13.82 37.59 -30.80
N PRO A 18 -15.15 37.34 -30.84
CA PRO A 18 -15.99 37.42 -29.65
C PRO A 18 -15.64 36.24 -28.71
N ALA A 19 -15.40 36.57 -27.43
CA ALA A 19 -15.20 35.57 -26.37
C ALA A 19 -16.52 34.76 -26.21
N ALA A 20 -16.43 33.45 -26.36
CA ALA A 20 -17.53 32.52 -26.05
C ALA A 20 -17.84 32.61 -24.55
N PRO A 21 -19.12 32.62 -24.14
CA PRO A 21 -19.48 32.63 -22.75
C PRO A 21 -18.97 31.32 -22.10
N ALA A 22 -18.21 31.45 -20.98
CA ALA A 22 -17.78 30.35 -20.16
C ALA A 22 -19.06 29.68 -19.58
N LEU A 23 -19.30 28.44 -19.96
CA LEU A 23 -20.33 27.61 -19.32
C LEU A 23 -19.96 27.50 -17.84
N ALA A 24 -20.79 28.10 -16.99
CA ALA A 24 -20.70 27.95 -15.54
C ALA A 24 -20.76 26.44 -15.22
N ARG A 25 -19.71 25.90 -14.56
CA ARG A 25 -19.76 24.56 -13.98
C ARG A 25 -20.88 24.56 -12.96
N PRO A 26 -21.79 23.59 -12.96
CA PRO A 26 -22.76 23.46 -11.90
C PRO A 26 -21.98 23.27 -10.58
N ASP A 27 -22.39 24.01 -9.55
CA ASP A 27 -21.88 23.81 -8.19
C ASP A 27 -22.06 22.36 -7.82
N PRO A 28 -21.08 21.72 -7.15
CA PRO A 28 -21.27 20.38 -6.64
C PRO A 28 -22.47 20.39 -5.70
N ALA A 29 -23.46 19.53 -5.97
CA ALA A 29 -24.61 19.34 -5.12
C ALA A 29 -24.14 19.18 -3.66
N PRO A 30 -24.82 19.79 -2.67
CA PRO A 30 -24.45 19.61 -1.27
C PRO A 30 -24.47 18.11 -0.97
N ALA A 31 -23.30 17.60 -0.52
CA ALA A 31 -23.17 16.22 -0.13
C ALA A 31 -24.26 15.93 0.91
N SER A 32 -25.16 15.00 0.61
CA SER A 32 -26.14 14.49 1.56
C SER A 32 -25.37 14.10 2.82
N GLN A 33 -25.78 14.63 3.98
CA GLN A 33 -25.18 14.27 5.26
C GLN A 33 -25.62 12.83 5.58
N SER A 34 -24.92 11.84 4.99
CA SER A 34 -25.05 10.47 5.46
C SER A 34 -24.62 10.44 6.93
N ALA A 35 -25.39 9.74 7.76
CA ALA A 35 -25.10 9.62 9.18
C ALA A 35 -23.64 9.16 9.34
N SER A 36 -22.77 10.04 9.82
CA SER A 36 -21.36 9.73 10.04
C SER A 36 -21.25 8.64 11.10
N VAL A 37 -20.38 7.65 10.86
CA VAL A 37 -20.08 6.61 11.84
C VAL A 37 -19.69 7.25 13.17
N SER A 38 -20.38 6.88 14.25
CA SER A 38 -20.06 7.32 15.61
C SER A 38 -19.05 6.37 16.25
N ILE A 39 -17.90 6.91 16.63
CA ILE A 39 -16.85 6.13 17.28
C ILE A 39 -17.19 5.92 18.75
N ASP A 40 -17.47 4.66 19.09
CA ASP A 40 -17.71 4.21 20.46
C ASP A 40 -16.41 3.63 21.03
N LYS A 41 -15.78 4.38 21.93
CA LYS A 41 -14.49 4.01 22.53
C LYS A 41 -14.58 2.73 23.35
N ALA A 42 -15.64 2.57 24.13
CA ALA A 42 -15.83 1.39 24.99
C ALA A 42 -15.98 0.11 24.16
N ARG A 43 -16.67 0.19 23.02
CA ARG A 43 -16.80 -0.94 22.09
C ARG A 43 -15.46 -1.33 21.49
N ILE A 44 -14.61 -0.36 21.14
CA ILE A 44 -13.27 -0.66 20.60
C ILE A 44 -12.39 -1.25 21.70
N ASP A 45 -12.37 -0.68 22.90
CA ASP A 45 -11.64 -1.22 24.06
C ASP A 45 -12.01 -2.68 24.34
N ALA A 46 -13.31 -2.97 24.34
CA ALA A 46 -13.82 -4.32 24.54
C ALA A 46 -13.35 -5.29 23.45
N ALA A 47 -13.32 -4.86 22.18
CA ALA A 47 -12.83 -5.68 21.07
C ALA A 47 -11.32 -5.95 21.19
N LEU A 48 -10.50 -4.94 21.47
CA LEU A 48 -9.07 -5.11 21.66
C LEU A 48 -8.77 -6.05 22.83
N LYS A 49 -9.46 -5.88 23.95
CA LYS A 49 -9.33 -6.78 25.11
C LYS A 49 -9.73 -8.21 24.75
N ALA A 50 -10.84 -8.43 24.05
CA ALA A 50 -11.29 -9.76 23.64
C ALA A 50 -10.30 -10.48 22.71
N MET A 51 -9.58 -9.77 21.84
CA MET A 51 -8.52 -10.35 20.99
C MET A 51 -7.38 -10.92 21.83
N VAL A 52 -7.02 -10.25 22.92
CA VAL A 52 -5.96 -10.69 23.83
C VAL A 52 -6.47 -11.79 24.77
N ASP A 53 -7.61 -11.60 25.41
CA ASP A 53 -8.18 -12.57 26.36
C ASP A 53 -8.46 -13.94 25.70
N SER A 54 -8.84 -13.94 24.42
CA SER A 54 -9.05 -15.17 23.63
C SER A 54 -7.75 -15.84 23.16
N GLY A 55 -6.58 -15.23 23.42
CA GLY A 55 -5.30 -15.76 22.98
C GLY A 55 -5.04 -15.64 21.47
N ARG A 56 -5.86 -14.87 20.72
CA ARG A 56 -5.63 -14.64 19.28
C ARG A 56 -4.52 -13.64 19.02
N ALA A 57 -4.25 -12.74 19.96
CA ALA A 57 -3.11 -11.80 19.93
C ALA A 57 -2.48 -11.70 21.32
N VAL A 58 -1.18 -11.41 21.37
CA VAL A 58 -0.46 -11.12 22.62
C VAL A 58 -0.60 -9.66 23.01
N GLY A 59 -0.58 -8.79 22.03
CA GLY A 59 -0.81 -7.36 22.21
C GLY A 59 -1.29 -6.71 20.93
N VAL A 60 -2.11 -5.70 21.10
CA VAL A 60 -2.73 -4.94 20.00
C VAL A 60 -2.77 -3.45 20.33
N SER A 61 -2.72 -2.62 19.30
CA SER A 61 -3.05 -1.19 19.39
C SER A 61 -3.89 -0.75 18.21
N ALA A 62 -4.80 0.20 18.43
CA ALA A 62 -5.60 0.79 17.39
C ALA A 62 -5.69 2.31 17.55
N LEU A 63 -5.63 3.02 16.41
CA LEU A 63 -5.81 4.45 16.35
C LEU A 63 -6.86 4.76 15.27
N VAL A 64 -7.86 5.56 15.63
CA VAL A 64 -8.91 6.01 14.72
C VAL A 64 -8.91 7.53 14.66
N TRP A 65 -8.80 8.05 13.43
CA TRP A 65 -8.88 9.47 13.12
C TRP A 65 -10.12 9.73 12.27
N GLN A 66 -10.94 10.70 12.65
CA GLN A 66 -12.17 11.04 11.93
C GLN A 66 -12.46 12.52 12.04
N ASP A 67 -12.93 13.14 10.95
CA ASP A 67 -13.29 14.57 10.91
C ASP A 67 -12.15 15.48 11.38
N GLY A 68 -10.93 15.20 10.95
CA GLY A 68 -9.76 16.03 11.25
C GLY A 68 -9.21 15.90 12.67
N ARG A 69 -9.67 14.95 13.48
CA ARG A 69 -9.19 14.75 14.86
C ARG A 69 -9.08 13.28 15.25
N GLU A 70 -8.22 12.99 16.22
CA GLU A 70 -8.16 11.68 16.86
C GLU A 70 -9.46 11.44 17.62
N ARG A 71 -10.11 10.32 17.32
CA ARG A 71 -11.34 9.87 18.00
C ARG A 71 -11.07 8.79 19.01
N TYR A 72 -10.04 7.98 18.73
CA TYR A 72 -9.69 6.85 19.57
C TYR A 72 -8.21 6.53 19.42
N PHE A 73 -7.59 6.22 20.53
CA PHE A 73 -6.37 5.46 20.65
C PHE A 73 -6.53 4.52 21.85
N GLY A 74 -6.16 3.25 21.67
CA GLY A 74 -6.19 2.25 22.72
C GLY A 74 -5.21 1.10 22.45
N THR A 75 -4.83 0.42 23.54
CA THR A 75 -3.95 -0.75 23.52
C THR A 75 -4.51 -1.83 24.44
N ALA A 76 -4.20 -3.10 24.12
CA ALA A 76 -4.43 -4.21 25.05
C ALA A 76 -3.26 -5.20 24.98
N GLY A 77 -2.94 -5.85 26.08
CA GLY A 77 -1.90 -6.86 26.18
C GLY A 77 -0.48 -6.33 26.12
N MET A 78 0.45 -7.18 25.64
CA MET A 78 1.89 -7.00 25.73
C MET A 78 2.53 -6.84 24.34
N ALA A 79 3.47 -5.92 24.20
CA ALA A 79 4.39 -5.84 23.08
C ALA A 79 5.42 -7.00 23.12
N ASP A 80 5.79 -7.43 24.30
CA ASP A 80 6.66 -8.59 24.54
C ASP A 80 6.23 -9.24 25.84
N ARG A 81 5.50 -10.35 25.74
CA ARG A 81 4.91 -11.06 26.90
C ARG A 81 5.99 -11.64 27.79
N GLU A 82 7.00 -12.25 27.22
CA GLU A 82 8.09 -12.92 27.92
C GLU A 82 8.99 -11.91 28.67
N ALA A 83 9.09 -10.70 28.14
CA ALA A 83 9.82 -9.60 28.78
C ALA A 83 8.94 -8.71 29.68
N GLY A 84 7.64 -9.02 29.81
CA GLY A 84 6.69 -8.22 30.61
C GLY A 84 6.49 -6.78 30.08
N LYS A 85 6.74 -6.54 28.78
CA LYS A 85 6.62 -5.21 28.17
C LYS A 85 5.18 -4.98 27.68
N PRO A 86 4.44 -3.99 28.22
CA PRO A 86 3.08 -3.71 27.74
C PRO A 86 3.09 -3.09 26.34
N MET A 87 2.00 -3.30 25.59
CA MET A 87 1.74 -2.54 24.36
C MET A 87 1.52 -1.06 24.70
N ARG A 88 2.19 -0.17 23.98
CA ARG A 88 2.17 1.29 24.22
C ARG A 88 2.00 2.05 22.91
N ARG A 89 1.73 3.36 23.01
CA ARG A 89 1.59 4.24 21.84
C ARG A 89 2.87 4.34 21.02
N ASP A 90 4.01 4.36 21.70
CA ASP A 90 5.34 4.45 21.08
C ASP A 90 5.95 3.09 20.72
N THR A 91 5.18 2.00 20.87
CA THR A 91 5.62 0.66 20.45
C THR A 91 5.85 0.65 18.96
N LEU A 92 7.02 0.16 18.54
CA LEU A 92 7.36 -0.05 17.15
C LEU A 92 6.88 -1.42 16.68
N VAL A 93 6.42 -1.50 15.45
CA VAL A 93 5.85 -2.70 14.84
C VAL A 93 6.44 -2.92 13.46
N GLN A 94 6.82 -4.15 13.13
CA GLN A 94 7.12 -4.53 11.74
C GLN A 94 5.82 -4.56 10.94
N ILE A 95 5.66 -3.62 10.02
CA ILE A 95 4.38 -3.45 9.29
C ILE A 95 4.27 -4.31 8.03
N PHE A 96 5.34 -5.03 7.67
CA PHE A 96 5.39 -5.92 6.51
C PHE A 96 4.75 -5.29 5.26
N SER A 97 3.71 -5.92 4.72
CA SER A 97 3.10 -5.50 3.46
C SER A 97 2.37 -4.16 3.51
N MET A 98 2.16 -3.57 4.68
CA MET A 98 1.76 -2.16 4.76
C MET A 98 2.87 -1.21 4.25
N THR A 99 4.07 -1.71 3.96
CA THR A 99 5.13 -1.00 3.22
C THR A 99 4.71 -0.68 1.77
N LYS A 100 3.93 -1.55 1.12
CA LYS A 100 3.59 -1.45 -0.31
C LYS A 100 2.93 -0.12 -0.71
N PRO A 101 1.92 0.38 0.01
CA PRO A 101 1.35 1.69 -0.28
C PRO A 101 2.36 2.84 -0.24
N VAL A 102 3.34 2.77 0.67
CA VAL A 102 4.40 3.79 0.75
C VAL A 102 5.29 3.75 -0.50
N THR A 103 5.62 2.55 -0.97
CA THR A 103 6.36 2.33 -2.22
C THR A 103 5.57 2.83 -3.43
N GLY A 104 4.27 2.50 -3.50
CA GLY A 104 3.39 2.99 -4.55
C GLY A 104 3.31 4.52 -4.60
N VAL A 105 3.21 5.17 -3.44
CA VAL A 105 3.25 6.65 -3.33
C VAL A 105 4.58 7.19 -3.87
N ALA A 106 5.72 6.58 -3.52
CA ALA A 106 7.03 7.00 -4.03
C ALA A 106 7.12 6.89 -5.56
N LEU A 107 6.64 5.78 -6.13
CA LEU A 107 6.62 5.60 -7.57
C LEU A 107 5.67 6.60 -8.25
N MET A 108 4.49 6.87 -7.67
CA MET A 108 3.53 7.82 -8.22
C MET A 108 3.99 9.28 -8.12
N GLN A 109 4.87 9.66 -7.20
CA GLN A 109 5.56 10.96 -7.23
C GLN A 109 6.40 11.12 -8.49
N LEU A 110 7.12 10.07 -8.90
CA LEU A 110 7.91 10.09 -10.14
C LEU A 110 7.03 10.10 -11.39
N TRP A 111 5.86 9.46 -11.33
CA TRP A 111 4.85 9.57 -12.38
C TRP A 111 4.31 11.00 -12.51
N GLU A 112 4.01 11.68 -11.41
CA GLU A 112 3.60 13.10 -11.42
C GLU A 112 4.65 14.03 -11.99
N GLN A 113 5.94 13.66 -11.89
CA GLN A 113 7.07 14.35 -12.49
C GLN A 113 7.26 14.03 -13.98
N GLY A 114 6.44 13.17 -14.57
CA GLY A 114 6.52 12.75 -15.97
C GLY A 114 7.71 11.84 -16.29
N LYS A 115 8.29 11.16 -15.27
CA LYS A 115 9.44 10.27 -15.47
C LYS A 115 9.08 8.98 -16.22
N PHE A 116 7.81 8.59 -16.22
CA PHE A 116 7.30 7.43 -16.95
C PHE A 116 5.80 7.54 -17.19
N GLY A 117 5.28 6.75 -18.16
CA GLY A 117 3.85 6.50 -18.36
C GLY A 117 3.42 5.19 -17.68
N LEU A 118 2.19 5.14 -17.16
CA LEU A 118 1.67 3.91 -16.51
C LEU A 118 1.64 2.70 -17.46
N ASP A 119 1.43 2.96 -18.75
CA ASP A 119 1.34 1.92 -19.77
C ASP A 119 2.65 1.75 -20.57
N ASP A 120 3.73 2.38 -20.14
CA ASP A 120 5.07 2.15 -20.69
C ASP A 120 5.53 0.72 -20.40
N PRO A 121 6.20 0.05 -21.37
CA PRO A 121 6.85 -1.23 -21.12
C PRO A 121 7.91 -1.14 -20.01
N LEU A 122 7.85 -2.07 -19.04
CA LEU A 122 8.83 -2.16 -17.95
C LEU A 122 10.27 -2.19 -18.47
N SER A 123 10.50 -2.95 -19.55
CA SER A 123 11.82 -3.12 -20.17
C SER A 123 12.43 -1.82 -20.72
N ARG A 124 11.65 -0.77 -20.90
CA ARG A 124 12.19 0.56 -21.24
C ARG A 124 13.07 1.14 -20.15
N TYR A 125 12.78 0.84 -18.91
CA TYR A 125 13.48 1.36 -17.73
C TYR A 125 14.38 0.32 -17.06
N LEU A 126 13.98 -0.94 -17.14
CA LEU A 126 14.67 -2.11 -16.59
C LEU A 126 14.88 -3.14 -17.70
N PRO A 127 15.93 -3.00 -18.54
CA PRO A 127 16.17 -3.84 -19.73
C PRO A 127 16.26 -5.33 -19.43
N GLU A 128 16.66 -5.71 -18.21
CA GLU A 128 16.72 -7.11 -17.78
C GLU A 128 15.37 -7.85 -17.89
N PHE A 129 14.24 -7.13 -17.87
CA PHE A 129 12.91 -7.71 -18.03
C PHE A 129 12.44 -7.83 -19.49
N ALA A 130 13.26 -7.49 -20.47
CA ALA A 130 12.90 -7.62 -21.88
C ALA A 130 12.75 -9.08 -22.35
N GLY A 131 13.50 -9.99 -21.72
CA GLY A 131 13.56 -11.41 -22.08
C GLY A 131 12.78 -12.36 -21.19
N VAL A 132 11.87 -11.84 -20.33
CA VAL A 132 11.07 -12.69 -19.45
C VAL A 132 10.24 -13.70 -20.23
N GLN A 133 10.08 -14.89 -19.66
CA GLN A 133 9.31 -15.99 -20.25
C GLN A 133 8.09 -16.27 -19.39
N VAL A 134 7.06 -16.87 -19.97
CA VAL A 134 5.85 -17.34 -19.29
C VAL A 134 5.80 -18.86 -19.31
N ILE A 135 5.36 -19.49 -18.23
CA ILE A 135 5.08 -20.92 -18.18
C ILE A 135 3.91 -21.22 -19.13
N ASP A 136 4.10 -22.16 -20.07
CA ASP A 136 3.11 -22.47 -21.12
C ASP A 136 2.00 -23.46 -20.67
N GLY A 137 2.02 -23.88 -19.42
CA GLY A 137 1.07 -24.87 -18.86
C GLY A 137 1.34 -26.32 -19.31
N LYS A 138 2.33 -26.56 -20.20
CA LYS A 138 2.74 -27.88 -20.68
C LYS A 138 4.14 -28.29 -20.19
N GLY A 139 4.70 -27.50 -19.27
CA GLY A 139 6.04 -27.69 -18.73
C GLY A 139 7.16 -26.97 -19.50
N GLY A 140 6.81 -26.20 -20.55
CA GLY A 140 7.73 -25.36 -21.31
C GLY A 140 7.62 -23.88 -20.96
N LEU A 141 8.41 -23.10 -21.67
CA LEU A 141 8.44 -21.63 -21.57
C LEU A 141 8.15 -21.03 -22.96
N ARG A 142 7.45 -19.89 -22.96
CA ARG A 142 7.20 -19.09 -24.16
C ARG A 142 7.34 -17.60 -23.86
N PRO A 143 7.51 -16.75 -24.87
CA PRO A 143 7.38 -15.31 -24.70
C PRO A 143 5.99 -14.94 -24.18
N PRO A 144 5.86 -13.86 -23.38
CA PRO A 144 4.55 -13.34 -22.97
C PRO A 144 3.77 -12.79 -24.17
N ALA A 145 2.43 -12.84 -24.09
CA ALA A 145 1.54 -12.33 -25.14
C ALA A 145 1.68 -10.81 -25.33
N ARG A 146 2.12 -10.09 -24.33
CA ARG A 146 2.50 -8.67 -24.38
C ARG A 146 3.58 -8.35 -23.35
N PRO A 147 4.31 -7.25 -23.51
CA PRO A 147 5.24 -6.78 -22.48
C PRO A 147 4.52 -6.50 -21.14
N ILE A 148 5.24 -6.66 -20.04
CA ILE A 148 4.82 -6.11 -18.74
C ILE A 148 4.82 -4.59 -18.86
N VAL A 149 3.73 -3.93 -18.44
CA VAL A 149 3.69 -2.47 -18.31
C VAL A 149 3.74 -2.07 -16.83
N ILE A 150 4.11 -0.81 -16.54
CA ILE A 150 4.30 -0.38 -15.15
C ILE A 150 2.99 -0.47 -14.34
N ARG A 151 1.84 -0.21 -14.97
CA ARG A 151 0.52 -0.42 -14.34
C ARG A 151 0.32 -1.86 -13.83
N ASP A 152 0.88 -2.86 -14.50
CA ASP A 152 0.77 -4.25 -14.06
C ASP A 152 1.50 -4.51 -12.74
N LEU A 153 2.58 -3.77 -12.45
CA LEU A 153 3.28 -3.85 -11.17
C LEU A 153 2.40 -3.30 -10.04
N LEU A 154 1.84 -2.10 -10.25
CA LEU A 154 1.04 -1.37 -9.27
C LEU A 154 -0.28 -2.08 -8.91
N ARG A 155 -0.77 -2.96 -9.79
CA ARG A 155 -2.02 -3.71 -9.56
C ARG A 155 -1.84 -5.22 -9.45
N HIS A 156 -0.61 -5.71 -9.29
CA HIS A 156 -0.28 -7.14 -9.15
C HIS A 156 -0.79 -8.03 -10.30
N THR A 157 -0.73 -7.54 -11.54
CA THR A 157 -1.11 -8.31 -12.74
C THR A 157 0.07 -8.62 -13.66
N ALA A 158 1.30 -8.39 -13.22
CA ALA A 158 2.49 -8.60 -14.04
C ALA A 158 2.85 -10.08 -14.28
N GLY A 159 2.30 -11.01 -13.49
CA GLY A 159 2.59 -12.44 -13.60
C GLY A 159 3.78 -12.90 -12.75
N PHE A 160 4.43 -12.04 -12.00
CA PHE A 160 5.53 -12.44 -11.11
C PHE A 160 5.07 -13.36 -9.97
N SER A 161 5.94 -14.29 -9.57
CA SER A 161 5.81 -15.10 -8.37
C SER A 161 6.18 -14.30 -7.10
N TYR A 162 5.82 -14.85 -5.96
CA TYR A 162 6.30 -14.45 -4.63
C TYR A 162 6.78 -15.64 -3.80
N GLY A 163 6.88 -16.83 -4.42
CA GLY A 163 7.29 -18.06 -3.74
C GLY A 163 6.24 -18.63 -2.76
N MET A 164 4.99 -18.16 -2.81
CA MET A 164 3.95 -18.44 -1.82
C MET A 164 2.99 -19.57 -2.24
N ARG A 165 3.08 -20.01 -3.49
CA ARG A 165 2.27 -21.09 -4.06
C ARG A 165 3.16 -22.30 -4.34
N ASP A 166 2.56 -23.40 -4.68
CA ASP A 166 3.26 -24.62 -5.10
C ASP A 166 3.23 -24.74 -6.63
N THR A 167 3.87 -23.76 -7.30
CA THR A 167 3.98 -23.69 -8.76
C THR A 167 5.44 -23.79 -9.20
N ALA A 168 5.67 -24.12 -10.47
CA ALA A 168 7.02 -24.13 -11.03
C ALA A 168 7.69 -22.73 -10.95
N ALA A 169 6.92 -21.65 -11.11
CA ALA A 169 7.42 -20.29 -10.94
C ALA A 169 7.82 -20.01 -9.48
N ASP A 170 7.07 -20.51 -8.50
CA ASP A 170 7.42 -20.36 -7.09
C ASP A 170 8.66 -21.17 -6.72
N ALA A 171 8.83 -22.37 -7.28
CA ALA A 171 10.05 -23.16 -7.12
C ALA A 171 11.27 -22.40 -7.71
N ALA A 172 11.14 -21.85 -8.93
CA ALA A 172 12.16 -21.04 -9.55
C ALA A 172 12.47 -19.76 -8.75
N PHE A 173 11.44 -19.10 -8.20
CA PHE A 173 11.60 -17.92 -7.34
C PHE A 173 12.40 -18.26 -6.07
N LYS A 174 12.05 -19.35 -5.39
CA LYS A 174 12.77 -19.81 -4.20
C LYS A 174 14.22 -20.15 -4.52
N ALA A 175 14.47 -20.84 -5.64
CA ALA A 175 15.83 -21.19 -6.07
C ALA A 175 16.67 -19.98 -6.46
N ALA A 176 16.05 -18.95 -7.08
CA ALA A 176 16.74 -17.71 -7.44
C ALA A 176 17.02 -16.80 -6.24
N ASP A 177 16.27 -16.95 -5.14
CA ASP A 177 16.36 -16.15 -3.92
C ASP A 177 16.50 -14.64 -4.20
N PRO A 178 15.58 -14.02 -4.96
CA PRO A 178 15.73 -12.61 -5.33
C PRO A 178 15.63 -11.68 -4.11
N LEU A 179 14.82 -12.02 -3.10
CA LEU A 179 14.60 -11.22 -1.89
C LEU A 179 15.61 -11.51 -0.76
N GLY A 180 16.67 -12.25 -1.05
CA GLY A 180 17.72 -12.54 -0.06
C GLY A 180 18.30 -11.24 0.53
N LEU A 181 18.42 -11.16 1.85
CA LEU A 181 18.78 -9.91 2.57
C LEU A 181 20.17 -9.36 2.23
N ARG A 182 21.01 -10.16 1.58
CA ARG A 182 22.35 -9.74 1.08
C ARG A 182 22.32 -9.18 -0.35
N ASN A 183 21.22 -9.36 -1.09
CA ASN A 183 21.03 -8.74 -2.39
C ASN A 183 20.77 -7.24 -2.21
N ASP A 184 21.11 -6.43 -3.21
CA ASP A 184 20.52 -5.10 -3.39
C ASP A 184 19.39 -5.16 -4.43
N LEU A 185 18.70 -4.06 -4.67
CA LEU A 185 17.59 -4.03 -5.62
C LEU A 185 18.05 -4.32 -7.07
N THR A 186 19.27 -3.98 -7.44
CA THR A 186 19.83 -4.34 -8.76
C THR A 186 19.99 -5.86 -8.89
N GLU A 187 20.57 -6.51 -7.89
CA GLU A 187 20.71 -7.98 -7.88
C GLU A 187 19.34 -8.66 -7.78
N PHE A 188 18.40 -8.11 -7.00
CA PHE A 188 17.02 -8.55 -6.97
C PHE A 188 16.42 -8.57 -8.38
N GLY A 189 16.50 -7.47 -9.13
CA GLY A 189 15.96 -7.36 -10.49
C GLY A 189 16.58 -8.38 -11.43
N ARG A 190 17.92 -8.53 -11.39
CA ARG A 190 18.67 -9.49 -12.21
C ARG A 190 18.27 -10.96 -11.92
N ARG A 191 17.99 -11.29 -10.66
CA ARG A 191 17.53 -12.64 -10.26
C ARG A 191 16.09 -12.87 -10.64
N LEU A 192 15.21 -11.90 -10.35
CA LEU A 192 13.78 -12.02 -10.65
C LEU A 192 13.51 -12.12 -12.15
N ALA A 193 14.26 -11.41 -12.99
CA ALA A 193 14.12 -11.47 -14.45
C ALA A 193 14.38 -12.86 -15.05
N LYS A 194 15.02 -13.77 -14.31
CA LYS A 194 15.27 -15.16 -14.71
C LYS A 194 14.15 -16.11 -14.25
N VAL A 195 13.27 -15.64 -13.37
CA VAL A 195 12.11 -16.42 -12.88
C VAL A 195 10.99 -16.29 -13.92
N PRO A 196 10.43 -17.40 -14.43
CA PRO A 196 9.34 -17.32 -15.38
C PRO A 196 8.09 -16.75 -14.74
N LEU A 197 7.31 -16.00 -15.54
CA LEU A 197 6.00 -15.52 -15.14
C LEU A 197 5.03 -16.70 -15.01
N MET A 198 4.12 -16.61 -14.06
CA MET A 198 3.07 -17.61 -13.83
C MET A 198 1.98 -17.61 -14.93
N TYR A 199 1.75 -16.45 -15.56
CA TYR A 199 0.73 -16.19 -16.57
C TYR A 199 1.07 -14.92 -17.35
N ASP A 200 0.35 -14.68 -18.44
CA ASP A 200 0.56 -13.46 -19.25
C ASP A 200 0.22 -12.18 -18.48
N PRO A 201 1.01 -11.12 -18.64
CA PRO A 201 0.74 -9.85 -18.00
C PRO A 201 -0.68 -9.34 -18.28
N GLY A 202 -1.42 -8.99 -17.22
CA GLY A 202 -2.79 -8.51 -17.28
C GLY A 202 -3.88 -9.58 -17.26
N GLU A 203 -3.51 -10.87 -17.29
CA GLU A 203 -4.49 -11.99 -17.35
C GLU A 203 -5.14 -12.26 -15.99
N ARG A 204 -4.36 -12.20 -14.91
CA ARG A 204 -4.81 -12.54 -13.55
C ARG A 204 -4.30 -11.55 -12.54
N TRP A 205 -4.96 -11.50 -11.40
CA TRP A 205 -4.43 -10.86 -10.20
C TRP A 205 -3.74 -11.90 -9.32
N SER A 206 -2.47 -11.68 -9.03
CA SER A 206 -1.73 -12.52 -8.09
C SER A 206 -0.75 -11.71 -7.30
N TYR A 207 -0.88 -11.73 -5.99
CA TYR A 207 0.05 -11.10 -5.07
C TYR A 207 1.49 -11.55 -5.33
N SER A 208 2.42 -10.61 -5.45
CA SER A 208 3.73 -10.91 -6.04
C SER A 208 4.83 -9.95 -5.58
N ALA A 209 6.08 -10.25 -5.99
CA ALA A 209 7.23 -9.36 -5.82
C ALA A 209 7.20 -8.10 -6.71
N ALA A 210 6.06 -7.78 -7.32
CA ALA A 210 5.94 -6.62 -8.21
C ALA A 210 6.26 -5.29 -7.51
N VAL A 211 5.98 -5.16 -6.21
CA VAL A 211 6.26 -3.92 -5.47
C VAL A 211 7.76 -3.77 -5.17
N ASP A 212 8.50 -4.86 -5.09
CA ASP A 212 9.96 -4.79 -5.00
C ASP A 212 10.57 -4.33 -6.34
N VAL A 213 9.92 -4.66 -7.49
CA VAL A 213 10.27 -4.09 -8.81
C VAL A 213 9.94 -2.60 -8.86
N GLN A 214 8.86 -2.15 -8.21
CA GLN A 214 8.56 -0.71 -8.07
C GLN A 214 9.69 0.01 -7.30
N ALA A 215 10.19 -0.57 -6.21
CA ALA A 215 11.32 0.00 -5.48
C ALA A 215 12.58 0.14 -6.36
N LEU A 216 12.90 -0.88 -7.17
CA LEU A 216 13.98 -0.80 -8.15
C LEU A 216 13.73 0.30 -9.19
N LEU A 217 12.49 0.47 -9.65
CA LEU A 217 12.11 1.57 -10.55
C LEU A 217 12.31 2.93 -9.90
N VAL A 218 11.96 3.08 -8.61
CA VAL A 218 12.20 4.33 -7.88
C VAL A 218 13.69 4.66 -7.86
N GLU A 219 14.56 3.70 -7.56
CA GLU A 219 16.02 3.92 -7.62
C GLU A 219 16.47 4.33 -9.01
N LYS A 220 16.02 3.61 -10.02
CA LYS A 220 16.43 3.84 -11.41
C LYS A 220 16.00 5.21 -11.93
N LEU A 221 14.77 5.62 -11.64
CA LEU A 221 14.18 6.85 -12.15
C LEU A 221 14.60 8.09 -11.36
N SER A 222 14.87 7.95 -10.06
CA SER A 222 15.30 9.03 -9.20
C SER A 222 16.82 9.22 -9.17
N GLY A 223 17.58 8.17 -9.44
CA GLY A 223 19.04 8.14 -9.26
C GLY A 223 19.47 8.11 -7.79
N GLN A 224 18.56 7.80 -6.87
CA GLN A 224 18.79 7.75 -5.42
C GLN A 224 18.52 6.34 -4.89
N PRO A 225 19.21 5.87 -3.81
CA PRO A 225 18.82 4.67 -3.11
C PRO A 225 17.35 4.74 -2.66
N PHE A 226 16.59 3.66 -2.79
CA PHE A 226 15.15 3.64 -2.55
C PHE A 226 14.78 4.11 -1.13
N GLU A 227 15.46 3.62 -0.10
CA GLU A 227 15.24 4.04 1.29
C GLU A 227 15.47 5.55 1.47
N ALA A 228 16.53 6.08 0.86
CA ALA A 228 16.84 7.51 0.93
C ALA A 228 15.77 8.37 0.24
N TYR A 229 15.29 7.92 -0.94
CA TYR A 229 14.21 8.60 -1.65
C TYR A 229 12.94 8.64 -0.80
N VAL A 230 12.48 7.49 -0.28
CA VAL A 230 11.26 7.43 0.55
C VAL A 230 11.40 8.28 1.81
N LYS A 231 12.57 8.22 2.46
CA LYS A 231 12.83 9.04 3.63
C LYS A 231 12.70 10.53 3.33
N ALA A 232 13.40 11.01 2.30
CA ALA A 232 13.44 12.44 1.96
C ALA A 232 12.12 12.99 1.42
N HIS A 233 11.35 12.18 0.68
CA HIS A 233 10.17 12.64 -0.06
C HIS A 233 8.82 12.27 0.57
N ILE A 234 8.82 11.35 1.56
CA ILE A 234 7.58 10.89 2.22
C ILE A 234 7.72 10.97 3.73
N LEU A 235 8.70 10.25 4.33
CA LEU A 235 8.75 10.09 5.78
C LEU A 235 9.11 11.40 6.50
N ASP A 236 10.17 12.07 6.10
CA ASP A 236 10.60 13.35 6.72
C ASP A 236 9.55 14.45 6.52
N PRO A 237 9.00 14.69 5.30
CA PRO A 237 7.96 15.69 5.10
C PRO A 237 6.69 15.41 5.91
N LEU A 238 6.32 14.14 6.10
CA LEU A 238 5.19 13.75 6.95
C LEU A 238 5.54 13.71 8.44
N GLY A 239 6.80 13.89 8.83
CA GLY A 239 7.24 13.80 10.22
C GLY A 239 7.17 12.38 10.81
N MET A 240 7.32 11.35 9.98
CA MET A 240 7.29 9.92 10.35
C MET A 240 8.67 9.48 10.86
N LYS A 241 9.05 9.94 12.05
CA LYS A 241 10.42 9.85 12.58
C LYS A 241 10.83 8.46 13.04
N ASP A 242 9.86 7.63 13.39
CA ASP A 242 10.06 6.26 13.88
C ASP A 242 9.91 5.21 12.77
N THR A 243 9.72 5.68 11.51
CA THR A 243 9.47 4.79 10.36
C THR A 243 10.71 4.65 9.50
N GLY A 244 11.09 3.41 9.16
CA GLY A 244 12.23 3.13 8.29
C GLY A 244 12.50 1.63 8.14
N TRP A 245 13.33 1.28 7.15
CA TRP A 245 13.82 -0.10 6.95
C TRP A 245 14.93 -0.44 7.92
N THR A 246 15.82 0.51 8.18
CA THR A 246 16.92 0.38 9.13
C THR A 246 16.59 1.15 10.39
N GLN A 247 16.67 0.49 11.53
CA GLN A 247 16.39 1.08 12.83
C GLN A 247 17.67 1.21 13.65
N PRO A 248 17.82 2.30 14.43
CA PRO A 248 18.93 2.41 15.38
C PRO A 248 18.78 1.38 16.50
N GLU A 249 19.89 0.88 17.03
CA GLU A 249 19.88 -0.15 18.09
C GLU A 249 19.04 0.28 19.32
N SER A 250 19.02 1.58 19.65
CA SER A 250 18.20 2.14 20.73
C SER A 250 16.69 1.91 20.54
N ALA A 251 16.23 1.77 19.30
CA ALA A 251 14.81 1.54 18.98
C ALA A 251 14.38 0.10 19.29
N PHE A 252 15.32 -0.87 19.40
CA PHE A 252 15.01 -2.27 19.64
C PHE A 252 14.22 -2.50 20.93
N SER A 253 14.48 -1.69 21.96
CA SER A 253 13.74 -1.78 23.21
C SER A 253 12.24 -1.46 23.09
N ARG A 254 11.85 -0.72 22.04
CA ARG A 254 10.45 -0.33 21.72
C ARG A 254 9.78 -1.30 20.76
N LEU A 255 10.54 -2.21 20.12
CA LEU A 255 10.00 -3.10 19.11
C LEU A 255 9.14 -4.20 19.76
N ALA A 256 7.95 -4.42 19.20
CA ALA A 256 7.11 -5.52 19.58
C ALA A 256 7.69 -6.85 19.09
N ALA A 257 7.57 -7.90 19.90
CA ALA A 257 7.93 -9.24 19.51
C ALA A 257 6.87 -9.82 18.55
N VAL A 258 7.31 -10.60 17.57
CA VAL A 258 6.45 -11.38 16.70
C VAL A 258 6.05 -12.68 17.38
N TYR A 259 4.81 -13.10 17.22
CA TYR A 259 4.29 -14.33 17.78
C TYR A 259 3.74 -15.25 16.69
N ASN A 260 4.26 -16.45 16.64
CA ASN A 260 3.85 -17.48 15.69
C ASN A 260 2.85 -18.44 16.36
N LYS A 261 1.71 -18.68 15.71
CA LYS A 261 0.72 -19.64 16.18
C LYS A 261 1.17 -21.06 15.84
N GLY A 262 1.42 -21.86 16.87
CA GLY A 262 1.79 -23.25 16.74
C GLY A 262 0.62 -24.16 16.31
N ALA A 263 0.92 -25.42 16.02
CA ALA A 263 -0.08 -26.42 15.68
C ALA A 263 -1.08 -26.69 16.83
N ASP A 264 -0.70 -26.43 18.07
CA ASP A 264 -1.54 -26.48 19.28
C ASP A 264 -2.45 -25.24 19.44
N GLY A 265 -2.38 -24.30 18.50
CA GLY A 265 -3.15 -23.07 18.51
C GLY A 265 -2.59 -21.97 19.43
N LYS A 266 -1.51 -22.22 20.16
CA LYS A 266 -0.90 -21.26 21.07
C LYS A 266 0.09 -20.36 20.35
N LEU A 267 0.21 -19.13 20.84
CA LEU A 267 1.16 -18.14 20.36
C LEU A 267 2.51 -18.30 21.09
N ALA A 268 3.56 -18.56 20.31
CA ALA A 268 4.95 -18.63 20.77
C ALA A 268 5.75 -17.47 20.15
N LYS A 269 6.62 -16.86 20.95
CA LYS A 269 7.49 -15.78 20.50
C LYS A 269 8.46 -16.28 19.43
N GLU A 270 8.59 -15.52 18.35
CA GLU A 270 9.62 -15.75 17.34
C GLU A 270 11.02 -15.46 17.91
N ASP A 271 12.03 -16.12 17.36
CA ASP A 271 13.43 -15.83 17.74
C ASP A 271 13.75 -14.37 17.45
N PRO A 272 14.17 -13.59 18.45
CA PRO A 272 14.54 -12.19 18.24
C PRO A 272 15.65 -11.99 17.20
N ALA A 273 16.46 -12.99 16.91
CA ALA A 273 17.49 -12.94 15.88
C ALA A 273 16.87 -12.76 14.47
N GLU A 274 15.70 -13.35 14.20
CA GLU A 274 15.00 -13.19 12.93
C GLU A 274 14.50 -11.75 12.74
N THR A 275 13.90 -11.17 13.79
CA THR A 275 13.48 -9.76 13.81
C THR A 275 14.67 -8.83 13.60
N ARG A 276 15.81 -9.07 14.33
CA ARG A 276 17.02 -8.26 14.19
C ARG A 276 17.58 -8.29 12.77
N ARG A 277 17.59 -9.46 12.15
CA ARG A 277 18.13 -9.66 10.81
C ARG A 277 17.45 -8.77 9.77
N MET A 278 16.17 -8.49 9.93
CA MET A 278 15.41 -7.66 8.98
C MET A 278 15.69 -6.16 9.14
N ASN A 279 15.74 -5.63 10.36
CA ASN A 279 15.74 -4.18 10.58
C ASN A 279 16.95 -3.63 11.35
N PHE A 280 17.77 -4.51 11.97
CA PHE A 280 18.90 -4.11 12.82
C PHE A 280 20.25 -4.69 12.35
N ASP A 281 20.28 -5.52 11.30
CA ASP A 281 21.52 -6.02 10.72
C ASP A 281 22.16 -4.96 9.80
N PRO A 282 23.31 -4.36 10.18
CA PRO A 282 23.96 -3.34 9.38
C PRO A 282 24.53 -3.89 8.06
N THR A 283 24.59 -5.20 7.91
CA THR A 283 25.05 -5.86 6.68
C THR A 283 23.93 -6.22 5.72
N ARG A 284 22.66 -5.96 6.09
CA ARG A 284 21.53 -6.07 5.20
C ARG A 284 21.69 -5.05 4.06
N ARG A 285 21.50 -5.50 2.83
CA ARG A 285 21.54 -4.67 1.63
C ARG A 285 20.18 -4.51 0.96
N MET A 286 19.28 -5.50 1.19
CA MET A 286 17.95 -5.50 0.58
C MET A 286 17.04 -4.48 1.25
N THR A 287 16.56 -3.52 0.49
CA THR A 287 15.48 -2.60 0.88
C THR A 287 14.21 -3.00 0.15
N MET A 288 13.43 -3.89 0.76
CA MET A 288 12.23 -4.44 0.13
C MET A 288 11.15 -3.38 -0.05
N GLY A 289 10.69 -3.19 -1.29
CA GLY A 289 9.54 -2.33 -1.59
C GLY A 289 8.23 -2.94 -1.09
N GLY A 290 8.17 -4.27 -1.07
CA GLY A 290 6.98 -5.02 -0.67
C GLY A 290 6.86 -5.27 0.83
N ALA A 291 7.91 -4.98 1.64
CA ALA A 291 7.96 -5.23 3.08
C ALA A 291 9.12 -4.46 3.73
N GLY A 292 9.32 -4.66 5.04
CA GLY A 292 10.55 -4.25 5.73
C GLY A 292 10.47 -2.95 6.51
N LEU A 293 9.46 -2.13 6.35
CA LEU A 293 9.28 -0.97 7.23
C LEU A 293 8.91 -1.42 8.66
N VAL A 294 9.53 -0.76 9.61
CA VAL A 294 9.08 -0.65 11.00
C VAL A 294 8.41 0.71 11.14
N ALA A 295 7.36 0.81 11.93
CA ALA A 295 6.67 2.08 12.18
C ALA A 295 6.08 2.14 13.59
N SER A 296 5.89 3.36 14.13
CA SER A 296 4.97 3.64 15.21
C SER A 296 3.54 3.85 14.66
N ILE A 297 2.53 3.66 15.51
CA ILE A 297 1.14 3.83 15.08
C ILE A 297 0.83 5.29 14.69
N ASP A 298 1.45 6.24 15.38
CA ASP A 298 1.31 7.67 15.08
C ASP A 298 1.89 8.02 13.70
N ASP A 299 3.06 7.49 13.38
CA ASP A 299 3.69 7.73 12.09
C ASP A 299 2.81 7.20 10.95
N TYR A 300 2.35 5.94 11.08
CA TYR A 300 1.52 5.37 10.03
C TYR A 300 0.15 6.06 9.92
N ALA A 301 -0.39 6.57 11.04
CA ALA A 301 -1.59 7.40 11.03
C ALA A 301 -1.37 8.73 10.28
N ARG A 302 -0.18 9.33 10.30
CA ARG A 302 0.15 10.49 9.46
C ARG A 302 0.09 10.16 7.97
N PHE A 303 0.62 9.00 7.59
CA PHE A 303 0.55 8.52 6.21
C PHE A 303 -0.91 8.32 5.75
N THR A 304 -1.75 7.66 6.57
CA THR A 304 -3.16 7.44 6.22
C THR A 304 -3.98 8.73 6.18
N ARG A 305 -3.68 9.69 7.08
CA ARG A 305 -4.29 11.03 7.06
C ARG A 305 -3.90 11.83 5.81
N MET A 306 -2.65 11.73 5.37
CA MET A 306 -2.19 12.32 4.11
C MET A 306 -3.03 11.77 2.94
N LEU A 307 -3.25 10.46 2.89
CA LEU A 307 -4.10 9.83 1.86
C LEU A 307 -5.54 10.30 1.93
N LEU A 308 -6.15 10.36 3.14
CA LEU A 308 -7.50 10.90 3.35
C LEU A 308 -7.62 12.37 2.92
N GLY A 309 -6.58 13.15 3.17
CA GLY A 309 -6.46 14.55 2.76
C GLY A 309 -6.18 14.74 1.26
N GLY A 310 -6.34 13.69 0.45
CA GLY A 310 -6.10 13.77 -1.00
C GLY A 310 -4.64 14.02 -1.36
N GLY A 311 -3.72 13.49 -0.58
CA GLY A 311 -2.27 13.61 -0.80
C GLY A 311 -1.61 14.73 -0.02
N THR A 312 -2.33 15.39 0.90
CA THR A 312 -1.83 16.52 1.69
C THR A 312 -2.06 16.29 3.18
N LEU A 313 -1.08 16.62 4.01
CA LEU A 313 -1.19 16.64 5.47
C LEU A 313 -0.47 17.86 6.03
N ASP A 314 -1.12 18.59 6.94
CA ASP A 314 -0.57 19.75 7.67
C ASP A 314 0.12 20.79 6.71
N GLY A 315 -0.47 20.98 5.52
CA GLY A 315 0.04 21.88 4.47
C GLY A 315 1.14 21.28 3.57
N VAL A 316 1.63 20.08 3.86
CA VAL A 316 2.63 19.38 3.05
C VAL A 316 1.95 18.48 2.03
N GLN A 317 2.17 18.76 0.75
CA GLN A 317 1.66 17.96 -0.37
C GLN A 317 2.67 16.88 -0.75
N ILE A 318 2.26 15.62 -0.67
CA ILE A 318 3.03 14.43 -1.07
C ILE A 318 2.63 13.97 -2.49
N LEU A 319 1.32 13.99 -2.78
CA LEU A 319 0.73 13.68 -4.10
C LEU A 319 -0.37 14.68 -4.43
N ARG A 320 -0.73 14.77 -5.71
CA ARG A 320 -1.93 15.52 -6.13
C ARG A 320 -3.20 14.75 -5.76
N PRO A 321 -4.32 15.44 -5.48
CA PRO A 321 -5.60 14.77 -5.20
C PRO A 321 -6.07 13.84 -6.30
N SER A 322 -5.81 14.18 -7.57
CA SER A 322 -6.13 13.33 -8.72
C SER A 322 -5.36 12.01 -8.71
N THR A 323 -4.11 12.04 -8.25
CA THR A 323 -3.25 10.85 -8.16
C THR A 323 -3.72 9.91 -7.05
N VAL A 324 -4.04 10.46 -5.89
CA VAL A 324 -4.62 9.64 -4.79
C VAL A 324 -5.94 9.00 -5.24
N ARG A 325 -6.83 9.75 -5.91
CA ARG A 325 -8.06 9.17 -6.47
C ARG A 325 -7.79 8.07 -7.48
N LEU A 326 -6.80 8.26 -8.38
CA LEU A 326 -6.41 7.23 -9.34
C LEU A 326 -5.93 5.96 -8.63
N MET A 327 -5.08 6.09 -7.60
CA MET A 327 -4.58 4.97 -6.81
C MET A 327 -5.70 4.25 -6.05
N ALA A 328 -6.67 5.00 -5.52
CA ALA A 328 -7.80 4.50 -4.72
C ALA A 328 -9.02 4.09 -5.56
N THR A 329 -8.89 3.94 -6.86
CA THR A 329 -9.95 3.46 -7.76
C THR A 329 -9.59 2.08 -8.29
N ASP A 330 -10.59 1.19 -8.44
CA ASP A 330 -10.35 -0.14 -9.01
C ASP A 330 -9.76 -0.04 -10.42
N GLN A 331 -8.58 -0.61 -10.59
CA GLN A 331 -7.80 -0.61 -11.83
C GLN A 331 -7.79 -1.98 -12.50
N LEU A 332 -8.49 -2.97 -11.94
CA LEU A 332 -8.56 -4.29 -12.53
C LEU A 332 -9.50 -4.28 -13.75
N ASP A 333 -9.01 -4.83 -14.85
CA ASP A 333 -9.87 -5.10 -16.00
C ASP A 333 -10.99 -6.07 -15.56
N PRO A 334 -12.27 -5.82 -15.90
CA PRO A 334 -13.37 -6.73 -15.58
C PRO A 334 -13.16 -8.17 -16.06
N ARG A 335 -12.32 -8.39 -17.08
CA ARG A 335 -11.92 -9.71 -17.57
C ARG A 335 -10.99 -10.46 -16.63
N VAL A 336 -10.34 -9.78 -15.70
CA VAL A 336 -9.50 -10.38 -14.64
C VAL A 336 -10.42 -10.99 -13.58
N THR A 337 -10.82 -12.23 -13.80
CA THR A 337 -11.72 -12.99 -12.90
C THR A 337 -10.96 -13.87 -11.92
N ASP A 338 -9.77 -14.36 -12.31
CA ASP A 338 -8.88 -15.08 -11.37
C ASP A 338 -8.11 -14.04 -10.54
N ARG A 339 -8.49 -13.94 -9.27
CA ARG A 339 -7.96 -12.95 -8.30
C ARG A 339 -7.37 -13.60 -7.05
N TRP A 340 -6.93 -14.84 -7.19
CA TRP A 340 -6.36 -15.66 -6.11
C TRP A 340 -7.12 -15.43 -4.78
N TRP A 341 -6.41 -15.08 -3.70
CA TRP A 341 -7.05 -14.87 -2.39
C TRP A 341 -7.62 -13.45 -2.16
N LEU A 342 -7.52 -12.53 -3.14
CA LEU A 342 -8.07 -11.18 -3.00
C LEU A 342 -9.55 -11.15 -2.56
N PRO A 343 -10.43 -12.07 -3.02
CA PRO A 343 -11.81 -12.14 -2.55
C PRO A 343 -11.98 -12.41 -1.05
N SER A 344 -10.96 -12.99 -0.37
CA SER A 344 -11.02 -13.19 1.10
C SER A 344 -11.03 -11.89 1.89
N LYS A 345 -10.67 -10.76 1.27
CA LYS A 345 -10.72 -9.43 1.88
C LYS A 345 -12.09 -8.76 1.77
N GLY A 346 -13.05 -9.42 1.14
CA GLY A 346 -14.41 -8.94 0.89
C GLY A 346 -14.66 -8.56 -0.56
N SER A 347 -15.74 -7.81 -0.80
CA SER A 347 -16.10 -7.32 -2.15
C SER A 347 -15.17 -6.17 -2.57
N VAL A 348 -13.95 -6.53 -2.97
CA VAL A 348 -12.90 -5.58 -3.35
C VAL A 348 -12.41 -5.78 -4.77
N GLY A 349 -12.03 -4.68 -5.41
CA GLY A 349 -11.11 -4.59 -6.53
C GLY A 349 -9.70 -4.25 -6.05
N PHE A 350 -8.83 -3.85 -6.97
CA PHE A 350 -7.47 -3.43 -6.64
C PHE A 350 -7.10 -2.17 -7.44
N GLY A 351 -6.70 -1.14 -6.73
CA GLY A 351 -6.21 0.10 -7.31
C GLY A 351 -4.71 0.02 -7.64
N LEU A 352 -3.97 1.08 -7.35
CA LEU A 352 -2.52 1.10 -7.45
C LEU A 352 -1.96 0.95 -6.02
N ASP A 353 -1.56 -0.28 -5.66
CA ASP A 353 -1.08 -0.74 -4.36
C ASP A 353 -2.10 -0.66 -3.19
N PHE A 354 -3.39 -0.59 -3.48
CA PHE A 354 -4.48 -0.66 -2.51
C PHE A 354 -5.54 -1.65 -2.94
N ALA A 355 -6.09 -2.43 -2.01
CA ALA A 355 -7.40 -3.01 -2.17
C ALA A 355 -8.45 -1.89 -2.07
N VAL A 356 -9.44 -1.90 -2.93
CA VAL A 356 -10.50 -0.88 -3.00
C VAL A 356 -11.84 -1.57 -2.86
N ARG A 357 -12.67 -1.14 -1.91
CA ARG A 357 -14.03 -1.68 -1.75
C ARG A 357 -14.92 -1.21 -2.89
N VAL A 358 -15.44 -2.18 -3.66
CA VAL A 358 -16.26 -1.91 -4.85
C VAL A 358 -17.75 -2.21 -4.64
N LYS A 359 -18.09 -2.92 -3.55
CA LYS A 359 -19.49 -3.19 -3.16
C LYS A 359 -19.62 -3.09 -1.65
N GLN A 360 -20.79 -2.69 -1.19
CA GLN A 360 -21.12 -2.68 0.24
C GLN A 360 -21.19 -4.10 0.81
N PRO A 361 -20.82 -4.30 2.10
CA PRO A 361 -21.08 -5.55 2.81
C PRO A 361 -22.58 -5.85 2.80
N ARG A 362 -22.92 -7.12 2.59
CA ARG A 362 -24.32 -7.58 2.59
C ARG A 362 -24.75 -8.15 3.92
N THR A 363 -23.80 -8.66 4.67
CA THR A 363 -24.04 -9.36 5.94
C THR A 363 -23.06 -8.91 7.01
N ALA A 364 -23.42 -9.21 8.26
CA ALA A 364 -22.56 -8.98 9.41
C ALA A 364 -21.26 -9.81 9.40
N ALA A 365 -21.20 -10.89 8.63
CA ALA A 365 -20.00 -11.71 8.50
C ALA A 365 -18.95 -11.10 7.59
N GLU A 366 -19.30 -10.11 6.76
CA GLU A 366 -18.35 -9.41 5.90
C GLU A 366 -17.68 -8.24 6.65
N ASN A 367 -16.49 -7.86 6.20
CA ASN A 367 -15.78 -6.69 6.74
C ASN A 367 -16.61 -5.42 6.53
N ARG A 368 -16.85 -4.64 7.61
CA ARG A 368 -17.52 -3.34 7.58
C ARG A 368 -16.69 -2.35 6.77
N GLY A 369 -17.37 -1.40 6.12
CA GLY A 369 -16.75 -0.33 5.38
C GLY A 369 -17.66 0.24 4.29
N ALA A 370 -17.34 1.42 3.75
CA ALA A 370 -18.08 2.06 2.66
C ALA A 370 -17.45 1.75 1.30
N VAL A 371 -18.25 1.78 0.23
CA VAL A 371 -17.73 1.74 -1.14
C VAL A 371 -16.79 2.93 -1.37
N GLY A 372 -15.63 2.68 -1.97
CA GLY A 372 -14.55 3.67 -2.12
C GLY A 372 -13.55 3.68 -0.97
N GLU A 373 -13.79 2.91 0.10
CA GLU A 373 -12.75 2.62 1.10
C GLU A 373 -11.58 1.91 0.43
N PHE A 374 -10.35 2.28 0.80
CA PHE A 374 -9.17 1.61 0.34
C PHE A 374 -8.22 1.28 1.51
N PHE A 375 -7.48 0.18 1.39
CA PHE A 375 -6.75 -0.38 2.51
C PHE A 375 -5.67 -1.36 2.06
N TRP A 376 -4.80 -1.72 3.00
CA TRP A 376 -3.93 -2.89 2.91
C TRP A 376 -3.58 -3.40 4.32
N ASP A 377 -2.88 -4.54 4.36
CA ASP A 377 -2.51 -5.21 5.60
C ASP A 377 -1.09 -5.78 5.55
N GLY A 378 -0.62 -6.27 6.68
CA GLY A 378 0.68 -6.91 6.85
C GLY A 378 0.58 -8.40 7.15
N ARG A 379 1.68 -9.12 6.90
CA ARG A 379 1.83 -10.56 7.15
C ARG A 379 1.40 -10.96 8.57
N ASP A 380 1.74 -10.14 9.55
CA ASP A 380 1.50 -10.42 10.97
C ASP A 380 0.21 -9.76 11.47
N SER A 381 -0.79 -9.68 10.57
CA SER A 381 -2.16 -9.22 10.85
C SER A 381 -2.31 -7.72 11.12
N THR A 382 -1.30 -6.89 10.86
CA THR A 382 -1.47 -5.43 10.88
C THR A 382 -2.45 -4.98 9.81
N LEU A 383 -3.12 -3.84 10.01
CA LEU A 383 -4.12 -3.31 9.08
C LEU A 383 -4.14 -1.78 9.11
N PHE A 384 -4.41 -1.17 7.96
CA PHE A 384 -4.93 0.20 7.90
C PHE A 384 -6.05 0.28 6.88
N TRP A 385 -6.93 1.27 7.06
CA TRP A 385 -7.86 1.65 6.01
C TRP A 385 -8.11 3.16 6.01
N VAL A 386 -8.50 3.64 4.86
CA VAL A 386 -8.92 5.03 4.60
C VAL A 386 -10.34 4.97 4.05
N ASP A 387 -11.27 5.60 4.72
CA ASP A 387 -12.68 5.68 4.33
C ASP A 387 -13.05 7.14 4.05
N PRO A 388 -13.02 7.58 2.79
CA PRO A 388 -13.36 8.95 2.43
C PRO A 388 -14.82 9.31 2.71
N VAL A 389 -15.73 8.33 2.66
CA VAL A 389 -17.18 8.53 2.87
C VAL A 389 -17.46 8.93 4.31
N ASN A 390 -16.84 8.22 5.27
CA ASN A 390 -16.98 8.51 6.70
C ASN A 390 -15.88 9.47 7.20
N ARG A 391 -15.04 10.01 6.32
CA ARG A 391 -13.89 10.88 6.63
C ARG A 391 -13.02 10.32 7.74
N LEU A 392 -12.73 9.01 7.63
CA LEU A 392 -12.10 8.20 8.67
C LEU A 392 -10.84 7.52 8.16
N THR A 393 -9.82 7.44 9.02
CA THR A 393 -8.72 6.48 8.87
C THR A 393 -8.57 5.68 10.15
N ALA A 394 -8.16 4.42 10.01
CA ALA A 394 -7.75 3.63 11.17
C ALA A 394 -6.46 2.87 10.87
N VAL A 395 -5.67 2.69 11.92
CA VAL A 395 -4.45 1.89 11.94
C VAL A 395 -4.57 0.89 13.07
N PHE A 396 -4.22 -0.36 12.78
CA PHE A 396 -4.23 -1.46 13.73
C PHE A 396 -2.90 -2.18 13.71
N PHE A 397 -2.26 -2.26 14.86
CA PHE A 397 -1.00 -2.94 15.03
C PHE A 397 -1.13 -4.16 15.92
N VAL A 398 -0.58 -5.24 15.44
CA VAL A 398 -0.48 -6.55 16.06
C VAL A 398 0.69 -7.29 15.43
N GLN A 399 1.28 -8.26 16.12
CA GLN A 399 2.39 -9.07 15.60
C GLN A 399 2.05 -10.54 15.79
N THR A 400 1.08 -11.04 15.02
CA THR A 400 0.61 -12.43 15.06
C THR A 400 0.66 -13.06 13.69
N PHE A 401 1.39 -14.16 13.55
CA PHE A 401 1.49 -14.99 12.34
C PHE A 401 1.04 -16.44 12.63
N PRO A 402 0.40 -17.16 11.71
CA PRO A 402 -0.04 -16.69 10.40
C PRO A 402 -1.13 -15.62 10.47
N PHE A 403 -1.33 -14.93 9.35
CA PHE A 403 -2.35 -13.89 9.21
C PHE A 403 -3.73 -14.34 9.70
N ASP A 404 -4.32 -13.55 10.58
CA ASP A 404 -5.66 -13.77 11.14
C ASP A 404 -6.63 -12.64 10.75
N GLY A 405 -7.41 -12.86 9.69
CA GLY A 405 -8.40 -11.91 9.21
C GLY A 405 -9.56 -11.69 10.17
N THR A 406 -9.76 -12.55 11.18
CA THR A 406 -10.82 -12.37 12.20
C THR A 406 -10.53 -11.15 13.09
N LEU A 407 -9.26 -10.84 13.34
CA LEU A 407 -8.86 -9.63 14.07
C LEU A 407 -9.28 -8.37 13.31
N HIS A 408 -9.14 -8.37 11.97
CA HIS A 408 -9.58 -7.27 11.12
C HIS A 408 -11.10 -7.09 11.14
N HIS A 409 -11.83 -8.20 11.04
CA HIS A 409 -13.28 -8.21 11.09
C HIS A 409 -13.79 -7.61 12.40
N ASP A 410 -13.26 -8.07 13.54
CA ASP A 410 -13.68 -7.63 14.87
C ASP A 410 -13.38 -6.15 15.10
N LEU A 411 -12.18 -5.68 14.71
CA LEU A 411 -11.86 -4.26 14.83
C LEU A 411 -12.75 -3.39 13.96
N ARG A 412 -13.02 -3.79 12.70
CA ARG A 412 -13.91 -3.04 11.82
C ARG A 412 -15.33 -3.00 12.37
N ALA A 413 -15.83 -4.13 12.88
CA ALA A 413 -17.13 -4.17 13.56
C ALA A 413 -17.17 -3.25 14.80
N ALA A 414 -16.07 -3.18 15.55
CA ALA A 414 -15.96 -2.29 16.69
C ALA A 414 -15.92 -0.80 16.30
N VAL A 415 -15.21 -0.45 15.22
CA VAL A 415 -15.10 0.93 14.75
C VAL A 415 -16.42 1.41 14.12
N TYR A 416 -16.98 0.65 13.19
CA TYR A 416 -18.18 1.05 12.45
C TYR A 416 -19.49 0.80 13.22
N GLY A 417 -19.51 -0.16 14.13
CA GLY A 417 -20.72 -0.69 14.77
C GLY A 417 -21.18 -2.01 14.12
N PRO A 418 -21.86 -2.88 14.90
CA PRO A 418 -22.21 -4.23 14.46
C PRO A 418 -23.16 -4.24 13.26
N ASP A 419 -24.01 -3.23 13.13
CA ASP A 419 -25.06 -3.15 12.11
C ASP A 419 -24.69 -2.29 10.90
N TYR A 420 -23.47 -1.73 10.86
CA TYR A 420 -23.05 -0.89 9.74
C TYR A 420 -22.69 -1.75 8.52
N LEU A 421 -23.44 -1.58 7.45
CA LEU A 421 -23.22 -2.22 6.15
C LEU A 421 -22.83 -1.22 5.04
N GLY A 422 -22.50 0.01 5.42
CA GLY A 422 -22.24 1.13 4.52
C GLY A 422 -23.29 2.22 4.64
N PRO A 423 -23.09 3.39 4.00
CA PRO A 423 -24.11 4.41 3.95
C PRO A 423 -25.37 3.84 3.31
N LYS A 424 -26.52 4.14 3.90
CA LYS A 424 -27.81 3.82 3.26
C LYS A 424 -27.87 4.66 1.99
N GLY A 425 -27.97 4.01 0.83
CA GLY A 425 -28.25 4.71 -0.41
C GLY A 425 -29.56 5.47 -0.30
N ASP A 426 -29.58 6.67 -0.83
CA ASP A 426 -30.81 7.44 -1.04
C ASP A 426 -31.71 6.74 -2.07
#